data_1112dcbaa938e15a644c77dff6777293
#
_entry.id   1112dcbaa938e15a644c77dff6777293
#
_cell.length_a   1.000
_cell.length_b   1.000
_cell.length_c   1.000
_cell.angle_alpha   90.00
_cell.angle_beta   90.00
_cell.angle_gamma   90.00
#
_symmetry.space_group_name_H-M   'P 1'
#
loop_
_entity.id
_entity.type
_entity.pdbx_description
1 polymer ?
#
loop_
_entity_poly.entity_id
_entity_poly.type
_entity_poly.pdbx_seq_one_letter_code
_entity_poly.pdbx_strand_id
1 'polypeptide(L)'
;ICPTYNCLCKGKICEACFSNKTNIILRKCMKNNLLASVLAWGEAVNWNKNKLSAWTDIFICPSHFMAKKMQQGGYPADKLQVISNFIGEEQAEYIKNTTYPAQEKAYAYIGRLSREKGIDSLLKAASQLPYRLYIAGTGPLEVELKKKYTTNNIVFLGHLTMEDTINLLRKVCFTVIPSIWYENNPLSVIESLCCGTPVLGRDIGGIPELLESDNCNLLFTQDEELPALITKMFD
;
A
#
# COMPACT_ATOMS: atom_id res chain seq x y z
N ILE A 1 -17.47 6.41 4.55
CA ILE A 1 -16.38 7.38 4.58
C ILE A 1 -16.21 7.98 3.18
N CYS A 2 -15.24 7.58 2.39
CA CYS A 2 -15.09 8.03 0.99
C CYS A 2 -15.90 7.12 0.05
N PRO A 3 -16.81 7.65 -0.79
CA PRO A 3 -17.61 6.82 -1.70
C PRO A 3 -16.79 6.11 -2.79
N THR A 4 -15.56 6.55 -3.05
CA THR A 4 -14.63 5.86 -3.97
C THR A 4 -13.69 4.88 -3.27
N TYR A 5 -13.85 4.68 -1.95
CA TYR A 5 -13.12 3.74 -1.07
C TYR A 5 -11.62 4.00 -0.90
N ASN A 6 -11.01 4.89 -1.67
CA ASN A 6 -9.56 5.09 -1.70
C ASN A 6 -9.08 6.41 -1.09
N CYS A 7 -9.98 7.29 -0.68
CA CYS A 7 -9.64 8.62 -0.17
C CYS A 7 -8.68 9.42 -1.06
N LEU A 8 -8.74 9.20 -2.39
CA LEU A 8 -7.96 9.93 -3.38
C LEU A 8 -8.86 10.80 -4.26
N CYS A 9 -8.42 12.03 -4.52
CA CYS A 9 -9.01 12.90 -5.52
C CYS A 9 -7.90 13.54 -6.35
N LYS A 10 -7.89 13.29 -7.67
CA LYS A 10 -6.86 13.81 -8.60
C LYS A 10 -5.42 13.52 -8.13
N GLY A 11 -5.18 12.32 -7.61
CA GLY A 11 -3.86 11.87 -7.16
C GLY A 11 -3.40 12.41 -5.79
N LYS A 12 -4.27 13.11 -5.04
CA LYS A 12 -3.98 13.60 -3.69
C LYS A 12 -4.94 13.02 -2.66
N ILE A 13 -4.48 12.83 -1.44
CA ILE A 13 -5.33 12.44 -0.31
C ILE A 13 -6.48 13.42 -0.15
N CYS A 14 -7.69 12.89 0.02
CA CYS A 14 -8.90 13.68 0.11
C CYS A 14 -9.88 13.08 1.11
N GLU A 15 -10.20 13.83 2.15
CA GLU A 15 -11.16 13.47 3.21
C GLU A 15 -12.43 14.33 3.18
N ALA A 16 -12.63 15.14 2.13
CA ALA A 16 -13.75 16.08 2.04
C ALA A 16 -15.14 15.41 2.18
N CYS A 17 -15.27 14.12 1.82
CA CYS A 17 -16.51 13.37 1.96
C CYS A 17 -16.80 12.90 3.39
N PHE A 18 -15.90 13.08 4.35
CA PHE A 18 -16.18 12.79 5.77
C PHE A 18 -17.23 13.76 6.32
N SER A 19 -17.13 15.04 5.95
CA SER A 19 -18.10 16.07 6.34
C SER A 19 -19.30 16.15 5.38
N ASN A 20 -19.07 16.13 4.08
CA ASN A 20 -20.13 16.31 3.07
C ASN A 20 -19.93 15.40 1.85
N LYS A 21 -20.86 14.48 1.63
CA LYS A 21 -20.87 13.53 0.52
C LYS A 21 -21.05 14.18 -0.85
N THR A 22 -21.61 15.39 -0.95
CA THR A 22 -21.78 16.10 -2.24
C THR A 22 -20.44 16.42 -2.90
N ASN A 23 -19.34 16.43 -2.14
CA ASN A 23 -17.98 16.58 -2.68
C ASN A 23 -17.64 15.58 -3.79
N ILE A 24 -18.22 14.37 -3.76
CA ILE A 24 -17.98 13.37 -4.83
C ILE A 24 -18.51 13.86 -6.19
N ILE A 25 -19.67 14.52 -6.20
CA ILE A 25 -20.29 15.10 -7.42
C ILE A 25 -19.47 16.29 -7.88
N LEU A 26 -19.22 17.26 -6.98
CA LEU A 26 -18.51 18.51 -7.28
C LEU A 26 -17.11 18.24 -7.87
N ARG A 27 -16.42 17.23 -7.35
CA ARG A 27 -15.07 16.85 -7.78
C ARG A 27 -15.03 15.81 -8.87
N LYS A 28 -16.20 15.26 -9.30
CA LYS A 28 -16.34 14.16 -10.27
C LYS A 28 -15.44 12.98 -9.96
N CYS A 29 -15.44 12.54 -8.68
CA CYS A 29 -14.44 11.57 -8.18
C CYS A 29 -14.55 10.18 -8.82
N MET A 30 -15.77 9.77 -9.29
CA MET A 30 -15.94 8.48 -9.97
C MET A 30 -15.54 8.58 -11.44
N LYS A 31 -14.35 8.08 -11.77
CA LYS A 31 -13.82 8.00 -13.15
C LYS A 31 -13.89 9.33 -13.91
N ASN A 32 -13.80 10.48 -13.21
CA ASN A 32 -13.97 11.82 -13.75
C ASN A 32 -15.32 12.02 -14.51
N ASN A 33 -16.36 11.26 -14.15
CA ASN A 33 -17.68 11.25 -14.78
C ASN A 33 -18.75 11.76 -13.82
N LEU A 34 -19.58 12.70 -14.26
CA LEU A 34 -20.60 13.33 -13.44
C LEU A 34 -21.71 12.32 -13.07
N LEU A 35 -22.24 11.57 -14.03
CA LEU A 35 -23.33 10.61 -13.80
C LEU A 35 -22.87 9.50 -12.84
N ALA A 36 -21.68 8.94 -13.06
CA ALA A 36 -21.11 7.95 -12.14
C ALA A 36 -20.92 8.51 -10.72
N SER A 37 -20.54 9.79 -10.60
CA SER A 37 -20.38 10.45 -9.30
C SER A 37 -21.72 10.72 -8.61
N VAL A 38 -22.79 11.02 -9.36
CA VAL A 38 -24.15 11.14 -8.82
C VAL A 38 -24.67 9.81 -8.32
N LEU A 39 -24.46 8.71 -9.07
CA LEU A 39 -24.83 7.37 -8.62
C LEU A 39 -24.10 6.97 -7.33
N ALA A 40 -22.79 7.19 -7.26
CA ALA A 40 -22.00 6.91 -6.06
C ALA A 40 -22.40 7.81 -4.87
N TRP A 41 -22.83 9.04 -5.12
CA TRP A 41 -23.42 9.89 -4.08
C TRP A 41 -24.74 9.32 -3.56
N GLY A 42 -25.64 8.92 -4.46
CA GLY A 42 -26.91 8.28 -4.10
C GLY A 42 -26.73 7.03 -3.26
N GLU A 43 -25.79 6.17 -3.64
CA GLU A 43 -25.38 4.99 -2.86
C GLU A 43 -24.89 5.41 -1.45
N ALA A 44 -23.95 6.35 -1.37
CA ALA A 44 -23.36 6.80 -0.10
C ALA A 44 -24.36 7.51 0.82
N VAL A 45 -25.41 8.13 0.28
CA VAL A 45 -26.51 8.74 1.06
C VAL A 45 -27.49 7.66 1.56
N ASN A 46 -27.84 6.72 0.69
CA ASN A 46 -28.73 5.61 1.06
C ASN A 46 -28.10 4.67 2.10
N TRP A 47 -26.82 4.32 1.89
CA TRP A 47 -26.02 3.50 2.81
C TRP A 47 -25.16 4.39 3.71
N ASN A 48 -25.79 5.31 4.42
CA ASN A 48 -25.10 6.19 5.34
C ASN A 48 -24.65 5.46 6.63
N LYS A 49 -23.75 6.10 7.36
CA LYS A 49 -23.16 5.54 8.59
C LYS A 49 -24.20 5.12 9.64
N ASN A 50 -25.30 5.89 9.78
CA ASN A 50 -26.33 5.59 10.79
C ASN A 50 -27.04 4.28 10.47
N LYS A 51 -27.43 4.10 9.20
CA LYS A 51 -28.06 2.87 8.72
C LYS A 51 -27.10 1.67 8.81
N LEU A 52 -25.84 1.83 8.39
CA LEU A 52 -24.86 0.77 8.51
C LEU A 52 -24.58 0.42 9.98
N SER A 53 -24.42 1.40 10.86
CA SER A 53 -24.19 1.15 12.28
C SER A 53 -25.37 0.53 12.99
N ALA A 54 -26.62 0.78 12.51
CA ALA A 54 -27.82 0.14 13.07
C ALA A 54 -27.91 -1.36 12.73
N TRP A 55 -27.34 -1.77 11.58
CA TRP A 55 -27.44 -3.13 11.07
C TRP A 55 -26.15 -3.97 11.22
N THR A 56 -25.11 -3.38 11.81
CA THR A 56 -23.82 -4.03 11.98
C THR A 56 -23.46 -4.04 13.46
N ASP A 57 -23.13 -5.19 14.00
CA ASP A 57 -22.72 -5.33 15.40
C ASP A 57 -21.29 -4.85 15.60
N ILE A 58 -20.36 -5.26 14.72
CA ILE A 58 -18.93 -4.95 14.79
C ILE A 58 -18.39 -4.65 13.40
N PHE A 59 -17.61 -3.59 13.27
CA PHE A 59 -16.79 -3.28 12.10
C PHE A 59 -15.34 -3.68 12.37
N ILE A 60 -14.82 -4.65 11.62
CA ILE A 60 -13.42 -5.04 11.69
C ILE A 60 -12.59 -4.04 10.89
N CYS A 61 -11.61 -3.43 11.55
CA CYS A 61 -10.64 -2.52 10.96
C CYS A 61 -9.27 -3.20 10.91
N PRO A 62 -8.59 -3.25 9.76
CA PRO A 62 -7.30 -3.94 9.67
C PRO A 62 -6.13 -3.18 10.32
N SER A 63 -6.35 -1.96 10.81
CA SER A 63 -5.35 -1.13 11.51
C SER A 63 -6.01 -0.13 12.45
N HIS A 64 -5.25 0.38 13.42
CA HIS A 64 -5.67 1.50 14.26
C HIS A 64 -5.90 2.77 13.42
N PHE A 65 -5.08 2.99 12.39
CA PHE A 65 -5.30 4.06 11.41
C PHE A 65 -6.71 3.97 10.80
N MET A 66 -7.13 2.80 10.31
CA MET A 66 -8.46 2.62 9.72
C MET A 66 -9.57 2.83 10.75
N ALA A 67 -9.44 2.29 11.96
CA ALA A 67 -10.39 2.51 13.05
C ALA A 67 -10.55 4.00 13.37
N LYS A 68 -9.43 4.74 13.47
CA LYS A 68 -9.43 6.20 13.68
C LYS A 68 -10.14 6.94 12.54
N LYS A 69 -9.91 6.55 11.28
CA LYS A 69 -10.60 7.14 10.12
C LYS A 69 -12.09 6.81 10.10
N MET A 70 -12.49 5.62 10.50
CA MET A 70 -13.90 5.25 10.66
C MET A 70 -14.56 6.10 11.76
N GLN A 71 -13.91 6.28 12.89
CA GLN A 71 -14.39 7.12 13.99
C GLN A 71 -14.52 8.58 13.56
N GLN A 72 -13.52 9.14 12.85
CA GLN A 72 -13.59 10.48 12.25
C GLN A 72 -14.74 10.60 11.23
N GLY A 73 -15.06 9.54 10.52
CA GLY A 73 -16.23 9.44 9.64
C GLY A 73 -17.55 9.35 10.39
N GLY A 74 -17.52 9.26 11.74
CA GLY A 74 -18.67 9.26 12.65
C GLY A 74 -19.26 7.87 12.87
N TYR A 75 -18.49 6.79 12.71
CA TYR A 75 -18.87 5.45 13.19
C TYR A 75 -18.66 5.33 14.69
N PRO A 76 -19.52 4.60 15.41
CA PRO A 76 -19.43 4.46 16.88
C PRO A 76 -18.14 3.71 17.25
N ALA A 77 -17.39 4.23 18.21
CA ALA A 77 -16.10 3.67 18.62
C ALA A 77 -16.24 2.27 19.25
N ASP A 78 -17.32 2.03 19.97
CA ASP A 78 -17.68 0.76 20.62
C ASP A 78 -17.97 -0.38 19.62
N LYS A 79 -18.23 -0.05 18.36
CA LYS A 79 -18.42 -1.01 17.26
C LYS A 79 -17.16 -1.22 16.39
N LEU A 80 -16.07 -0.53 16.67
CA LEU A 80 -14.83 -0.66 15.88
C LEU A 80 -13.87 -1.61 16.60
N GLN A 81 -13.53 -2.71 15.95
CA GLN A 81 -12.54 -3.66 16.46
C GLN A 81 -11.36 -3.74 15.49
N VAL A 82 -10.15 -3.62 16.03
CA VAL A 82 -8.91 -3.75 15.22
C VAL A 82 -8.49 -5.20 15.20
N ILE A 83 -8.39 -5.76 13.99
CA ILE A 83 -7.83 -7.09 13.72
C ILE A 83 -6.94 -6.94 12.50
N SER A 84 -5.62 -6.98 12.69
CA SER A 84 -4.64 -6.87 11.62
C SER A 84 -4.77 -8.01 10.60
N ASN A 85 -4.42 -7.74 9.35
CA ASN A 85 -4.24 -8.77 8.36
C ASN A 85 -3.10 -9.72 8.77
N PHE A 86 -3.13 -10.92 8.26
CA PHE A 86 -2.14 -11.97 8.54
C PHE A 86 -1.86 -12.78 7.26
N ILE A 87 -0.77 -13.53 7.26
CA ILE A 87 -0.47 -14.51 6.20
C ILE A 87 -1.24 -15.80 6.44
N GLY A 88 -1.56 -16.53 5.36
CA GLY A 88 -2.21 -17.83 5.45
C GLY A 88 -1.27 -18.90 6.05
N GLU A 89 -1.86 -19.99 6.55
CA GLU A 89 -1.13 -21.10 7.16
C GLU A 89 -0.12 -21.73 6.18
N GLU A 90 -0.54 -22.01 4.95
CA GLU A 90 0.32 -22.55 3.89
C GLU A 90 1.56 -21.65 3.65
N GLN A 91 1.35 -20.34 3.60
CA GLN A 91 2.43 -19.37 3.42
C GLN A 91 3.36 -19.35 4.64
N ALA A 92 2.82 -19.40 5.85
CA ALA A 92 3.59 -19.45 7.08
C ALA A 92 4.43 -20.72 7.18
N GLU A 93 3.86 -21.88 6.81
CA GLU A 93 4.58 -23.16 6.75
C GLU A 93 5.70 -23.13 5.70
N TYR A 94 5.43 -22.60 4.52
CA TYR A 94 6.47 -22.46 3.49
C TYR A 94 7.62 -21.56 3.97
N ILE A 95 7.32 -20.43 4.57
CA ILE A 95 8.31 -19.54 5.19
C ILE A 95 9.13 -20.27 6.25
N LYS A 96 8.51 -21.05 7.13
CA LYS A 96 9.19 -21.79 8.20
C LYS A 96 10.14 -22.86 7.68
N ASN A 97 9.74 -23.57 6.63
CA ASN A 97 10.43 -24.76 6.13
C ASN A 97 11.45 -24.47 5.02
N THR A 98 11.43 -23.29 4.43
CA THR A 98 12.34 -22.91 3.35
C THR A 98 13.64 -22.31 3.91
N THR A 99 14.78 -22.78 3.41
CA THR A 99 16.09 -22.24 3.77
C THR A 99 16.31 -20.85 3.18
N TYR A 100 17.05 -20.00 3.88
CA TYR A 100 17.37 -18.66 3.37
C TYR A 100 18.42 -18.79 2.23
N PRO A 101 18.14 -18.24 1.03
CA PRO A 101 19.16 -18.17 -0.01
C PRO A 101 20.26 -17.18 0.39
N ALA A 102 21.39 -17.23 -0.31
CA ALA A 102 22.39 -16.17 -0.18
C ALA A 102 21.77 -14.81 -0.55
N GLN A 103 21.91 -13.83 0.34
CA GLN A 103 21.35 -12.50 0.15
C GLN A 103 22.08 -11.77 -0.99
N GLU A 104 21.32 -11.13 -1.87
CA GLU A 104 21.82 -10.31 -2.96
C GLU A 104 21.76 -8.84 -2.55
N LYS A 105 22.81 -8.05 -2.86
CA LYS A 105 22.79 -6.59 -2.68
C LYS A 105 21.82 -5.95 -3.66
N ALA A 106 20.53 -6.18 -3.41
CA ALA A 106 19.38 -5.75 -4.17
C ALA A 106 18.21 -5.44 -3.24
N TYR A 107 17.21 -4.76 -3.76
CA TYR A 107 15.95 -4.48 -3.07
C TYR A 107 14.76 -4.75 -3.99
N ALA A 108 13.56 -4.84 -3.42
CA ALA A 108 12.38 -5.17 -4.20
C ALA A 108 11.19 -4.26 -3.96
N TYR A 109 10.34 -4.16 -4.96
CA TYR A 109 8.96 -3.71 -4.87
C TYR A 109 8.03 -4.88 -5.20
N ILE A 110 7.02 -5.10 -4.37
CA ILE A 110 6.02 -6.14 -4.59
C ILE A 110 4.63 -5.50 -4.50
N GLY A 111 3.91 -5.51 -5.62
CA GLY A 111 2.57 -4.93 -5.66
C GLY A 111 2.08 -4.58 -7.06
N ARG A 112 0.84 -4.08 -7.11
CA ARG A 112 0.21 -3.67 -8.36
C ARG A 112 0.93 -2.46 -8.96
N LEU A 113 1.17 -2.49 -10.27
CA LEU A 113 1.78 -1.38 -11.01
C LEU A 113 0.71 -0.34 -11.39
N SER A 114 0.36 0.50 -10.42
CA SER A 114 -0.70 1.52 -10.54
C SER A 114 -0.28 2.82 -9.85
N ARG A 115 -0.94 3.92 -10.21
CA ARG A 115 -0.54 5.28 -9.78
C ARG A 115 -0.55 5.43 -8.26
N GLU A 116 -1.58 4.92 -7.58
CA GLU A 116 -1.75 5.01 -6.14
C GLU A 116 -0.66 4.29 -5.34
N LYS A 117 0.02 3.34 -5.97
CA LYS A 117 1.14 2.60 -5.37
C LYS A 117 2.49 3.35 -5.45
N GLY A 118 2.54 4.53 -6.09
CA GLY A 118 3.73 5.40 -6.08
C GLY A 118 4.95 4.82 -6.81
N ILE A 119 4.76 3.80 -7.66
CA ILE A 119 5.86 3.07 -8.31
C ILE A 119 6.73 3.95 -9.19
N ASP A 120 6.17 4.99 -9.83
CA ASP A 120 6.92 5.90 -10.70
C ASP A 120 8.02 6.67 -9.93
N SER A 121 7.71 7.12 -8.71
CA SER A 121 8.69 7.80 -7.84
C SER A 121 9.84 6.87 -7.45
N LEU A 122 9.53 5.61 -7.14
CA LEU A 122 10.55 4.60 -6.82
C LEU A 122 11.46 4.33 -8.02
N LEU A 123 10.89 4.13 -9.20
CA LEU A 123 11.66 3.86 -10.41
C LEU A 123 12.55 5.06 -10.81
N LYS A 124 12.05 6.29 -10.61
CA LYS A 124 12.84 7.51 -10.80
C LYS A 124 14.04 7.55 -9.85
N ALA A 125 13.86 7.23 -8.57
CA ALA A 125 14.96 7.14 -7.61
C ALA A 125 15.94 6.01 -7.98
N ALA A 126 15.43 4.82 -8.31
CA ALA A 126 16.24 3.65 -8.68
C ALA A 126 17.10 3.88 -9.92
N SER A 127 16.60 4.62 -10.90
CA SER A 127 17.38 4.92 -12.12
C SER A 127 18.64 5.75 -11.89
N GLN A 128 18.78 6.37 -10.70
CA GLN A 128 19.92 7.19 -10.30
C GLN A 128 20.91 6.44 -9.40
N LEU A 129 20.58 5.19 -9.04
CA LEU A 129 21.35 4.41 -8.06
C LEU A 129 21.96 3.16 -8.71
N PRO A 130 23.11 2.67 -8.22
CA PRO A 130 23.76 1.49 -8.78
C PRO A 130 23.13 0.16 -8.34
N TYR A 131 22.21 0.19 -7.39
CA TYR A 131 21.63 -1.01 -6.77
C TYR A 131 20.55 -1.63 -7.64
N ARG A 132 20.50 -2.95 -7.65
CA ARG A 132 19.46 -3.70 -8.39
C ARG A 132 18.12 -3.61 -7.70
N LEU A 133 17.08 -3.24 -8.47
CA LEU A 133 15.69 -3.22 -8.04
C LEU A 133 14.90 -4.29 -8.79
N TYR A 134 14.28 -5.18 -8.07
CA TYR A 134 13.32 -6.14 -8.59
C TYR A 134 11.90 -5.59 -8.44
N ILE A 135 11.12 -5.62 -9.54
CA ILE A 135 9.72 -5.20 -9.57
C ILE A 135 8.85 -6.43 -9.79
N ALA A 136 8.18 -6.89 -8.75
CA ALA A 136 7.23 -8.00 -8.79
C ALA A 136 5.79 -7.46 -8.79
N GLY A 137 5.03 -7.90 -9.78
CA GLY A 137 3.63 -7.53 -9.97
C GLY A 137 3.33 -7.03 -11.38
N THR A 138 2.05 -6.83 -11.63
CA THR A 138 1.50 -6.35 -12.90
C THR A 138 0.53 -5.20 -12.65
N GLY A 139 0.12 -4.49 -13.70
CA GLY A 139 -0.86 -3.42 -13.55
C GLY A 139 -0.99 -2.51 -14.74
N PRO A 140 -1.90 -1.52 -14.67
CA PRO A 140 -2.20 -0.65 -15.80
C PRO A 140 -1.01 0.21 -16.27
N LEU A 141 0.00 0.43 -15.42
CA LEU A 141 1.18 1.22 -15.78
C LEU A 141 2.35 0.38 -16.31
N GLU A 142 2.24 -0.95 -16.34
CA GLU A 142 3.37 -1.85 -16.65
C GLU A 142 4.07 -1.51 -17.97
N VAL A 143 3.30 -1.37 -19.04
CA VAL A 143 3.84 -1.08 -20.39
C VAL A 143 4.52 0.30 -20.43
N GLU A 144 3.89 1.31 -19.81
CA GLU A 144 4.44 2.66 -19.74
C GLU A 144 5.74 2.69 -18.95
N LEU A 145 5.78 2.04 -17.78
CA LEU A 145 6.94 2.01 -16.90
C LEU A 145 8.12 1.25 -17.51
N LYS A 146 7.89 0.09 -18.15
CA LYS A 146 8.92 -0.66 -18.85
C LYS A 146 9.54 0.14 -20.01
N LYS A 147 8.72 0.94 -20.71
CA LYS A 147 9.20 1.81 -21.80
C LYS A 147 9.98 3.02 -21.27
N LYS A 148 9.56 3.57 -20.13
CA LYS A 148 10.15 4.79 -19.53
C LYS A 148 11.46 4.50 -18.79
N TYR A 149 11.58 3.36 -18.14
CA TYR A 149 12.71 2.99 -17.28
C TYR A 149 13.45 1.77 -17.86
N THR A 150 14.48 2.03 -18.66
CA THR A 150 15.25 1.00 -19.42
C THR A 150 16.65 0.75 -18.84
N THR A 151 16.93 1.22 -17.63
CA THR A 151 18.22 1.04 -16.96
C THR A 151 18.42 -0.43 -16.54
N ASN A 152 19.65 -0.94 -16.69
CA ASN A 152 19.98 -2.36 -16.47
C ASN A 152 19.81 -2.83 -15.02
N ASN A 153 19.70 -1.88 -14.06
CA ASN A 153 19.53 -2.18 -12.65
C ASN A 153 18.05 -2.36 -12.25
N ILE A 154 17.09 -2.09 -13.13
CA ILE A 154 15.65 -2.27 -12.88
C ILE A 154 15.16 -3.51 -13.63
N VAL A 155 14.68 -4.51 -12.88
CA VAL A 155 14.26 -5.81 -13.41
C VAL A 155 12.78 -6.05 -13.12
N PHE A 156 11.97 -6.08 -14.17
CA PHE A 156 10.55 -6.39 -14.06
C PHE A 156 10.33 -7.92 -14.13
N LEU A 157 9.84 -8.51 -13.06
CA LEU A 157 9.60 -9.94 -12.91
C LEU A 157 8.18 -10.37 -13.34
N GLY A 158 7.26 -9.41 -13.49
CA GLY A 158 5.85 -9.72 -13.72
C GLY A 158 5.16 -10.25 -12.47
N HIS A 159 4.08 -11.02 -12.65
CA HIS A 159 3.37 -11.67 -11.56
C HIS A 159 4.19 -12.85 -11.03
N LEU A 160 4.34 -12.94 -9.72
CA LEU A 160 5.02 -14.05 -9.04
C LEU A 160 4.00 -14.93 -8.32
N THR A 161 4.33 -16.21 -8.19
CA THR A 161 3.65 -17.14 -7.28
C THR A 161 3.92 -16.75 -5.82
N MET A 162 3.21 -17.35 -4.87
CA MET A 162 3.47 -17.19 -3.45
C MET A 162 4.91 -17.62 -3.10
N GLU A 163 5.33 -18.76 -3.58
CA GLU A 163 6.69 -19.30 -3.35
C GLU A 163 7.78 -18.41 -3.93
N ASP A 164 7.62 -17.96 -5.18
CA ASP A 164 8.58 -17.05 -5.83
C ASP A 164 8.66 -15.69 -5.13
N THR A 165 7.53 -15.22 -4.59
CA THR A 165 7.47 -13.98 -3.79
C THR A 165 8.27 -14.14 -2.50
N ILE A 166 8.09 -15.23 -1.76
CA ILE A 166 8.85 -15.52 -0.54
C ILE A 166 10.34 -15.66 -0.85
N ASN A 167 10.70 -16.39 -1.90
CA ASN A 167 12.08 -16.54 -2.34
C ASN A 167 12.72 -15.20 -2.70
N LEU A 168 11.98 -14.31 -3.38
CA LEU A 168 12.45 -12.95 -3.69
C LEU A 168 12.64 -12.13 -2.40
N LEU A 169 11.65 -12.15 -1.50
CA LEU A 169 11.73 -11.42 -0.22
C LEU A 169 12.97 -11.82 0.57
N ARG A 170 13.27 -13.10 0.66
CA ARG A 170 14.44 -13.62 1.39
C ARG A 170 15.77 -13.37 0.70
N LYS A 171 15.75 -13.16 -0.60
CA LYS A 171 16.93 -12.90 -1.42
C LYS A 171 17.40 -11.45 -1.35
N VAL A 172 16.50 -10.50 -1.20
CA VAL A 172 16.80 -9.06 -1.21
C VAL A 172 17.12 -8.52 0.19
N CYS A 173 17.84 -7.40 0.26
CA CYS A 173 18.18 -6.76 1.53
C CYS A 173 16.96 -6.11 2.20
N PHE A 174 16.04 -5.55 1.41
CA PHE A 174 14.83 -4.88 1.90
C PHE A 174 13.79 -4.70 0.79
N THR A 175 12.58 -4.34 1.19
CA THR A 175 11.51 -3.93 0.25
C THR A 175 11.16 -2.47 0.39
N VAL A 176 10.58 -1.87 -0.68
CA VAL A 176 10.13 -0.47 -0.67
C VAL A 176 8.63 -0.40 -0.94
N ILE A 177 7.91 0.35 -0.09
CA ILE A 177 6.46 0.58 -0.21
C ILE A 177 6.21 2.08 -0.41
N PRO A 178 6.22 2.57 -1.66
CA PRO A 178 6.16 4.00 -1.98
C PRO A 178 4.73 4.54 -2.15
N SER A 179 3.72 3.84 -1.67
CA SER A 179 2.30 4.17 -1.85
C SER A 179 1.97 5.62 -1.49
N ILE A 180 1.18 6.27 -2.35
CA ILE A 180 0.75 7.68 -2.18
C ILE A 180 -0.70 7.80 -1.70
N TRP A 181 -1.33 6.70 -1.37
CA TRP A 181 -2.67 6.62 -0.83
C TRP A 181 -2.69 5.98 0.57
N TYR A 182 -3.83 6.02 1.24
CA TYR A 182 -3.99 5.34 2.53
C TYR A 182 -3.97 3.83 2.35
N GLU A 183 -2.83 3.22 2.66
CA GLU A 183 -2.76 1.79 2.89
C GLU A 183 -3.37 1.49 4.26
N ASN A 184 -4.23 0.49 4.33
CA ASN A 184 -4.84 0.13 5.62
C ASN A 184 -3.92 -0.76 6.44
N ASN A 185 -3.53 -1.90 5.85
CA ASN A 185 -2.66 -2.89 6.48
C ASN A 185 -2.10 -3.77 5.35
N PRO A 186 -1.08 -3.29 4.61
CA PRO A 186 -0.65 -3.90 3.36
C PRO A 186 0.00 -5.26 3.56
N LEU A 187 -0.53 -6.28 2.89
CA LEU A 187 -0.01 -7.65 2.95
C LEU A 187 1.47 -7.73 2.53
N SER A 188 1.89 -6.94 1.54
CA SER A 188 3.29 -6.92 1.09
C SER A 188 4.28 -6.48 2.18
N VAL A 189 3.86 -5.63 3.13
CA VAL A 189 4.65 -5.30 4.32
C VAL A 189 4.69 -6.49 5.28
N ILE A 190 3.54 -7.08 5.58
CA ILE A 190 3.43 -8.24 6.48
C ILE A 190 4.27 -9.41 5.95
N GLU A 191 4.15 -9.72 4.66
CA GLU A 191 4.92 -10.78 3.99
C GLU A 191 6.43 -10.52 4.07
N SER A 192 6.85 -9.27 3.86
CA SER A 192 8.26 -8.86 3.98
C SER A 192 8.77 -9.11 5.41
N LEU A 193 8.05 -8.61 6.42
CA LEU A 193 8.42 -8.78 7.82
C LEU A 193 8.41 -10.25 8.26
N CYS A 194 7.41 -11.05 7.83
CA CYS A 194 7.37 -12.48 8.10
C CYS A 194 8.55 -13.24 7.48
N CYS A 195 9.11 -12.75 6.38
CA CYS A 195 10.33 -13.29 5.77
C CYS A 195 11.62 -12.77 6.42
N GLY A 196 11.54 -11.90 7.43
CA GLY A 196 12.70 -11.26 8.06
C GLY A 196 13.35 -10.20 7.17
N THR A 197 12.63 -9.66 6.18
CA THR A 197 13.12 -8.68 5.22
C THR A 197 12.66 -7.28 5.63
N PRO A 198 13.58 -6.36 5.95
CA PRO A 198 13.27 -4.98 6.32
C PRO A 198 12.46 -4.23 5.27
N VAL A 199 11.77 -3.18 5.70
CA VAL A 199 10.90 -2.38 4.83
C VAL A 199 11.27 -0.90 4.91
N LEU A 200 11.44 -0.27 3.76
CA LEU A 200 11.42 1.18 3.59
C LEU A 200 10.01 1.59 3.15
N GLY A 201 9.21 2.09 4.09
CA GLY A 201 7.81 2.45 3.88
C GLY A 201 7.57 3.95 3.78
N ARG A 202 6.55 4.38 3.01
CA ARG A 202 6.07 5.75 3.14
C ARG A 202 5.31 5.92 4.45
N ASP A 203 5.51 7.04 5.13
CA ASP A 203 4.76 7.43 6.34
C ASP A 203 3.32 7.82 5.94
N ILE A 204 2.49 6.84 5.68
CA ILE A 204 1.10 7.02 5.23
C ILE A 204 0.21 5.84 5.64
N GLY A 205 -1.01 6.16 6.06
CA GLY A 205 -2.00 5.12 6.36
C GLY A 205 -1.62 4.26 7.56
N GLY A 206 -1.77 2.95 7.41
CA GLY A 206 -1.40 1.95 8.40
C GLY A 206 0.02 1.39 8.22
N ILE A 207 0.84 1.92 7.29
CA ILE A 207 2.22 1.46 7.11
C ILE A 207 3.06 1.69 8.37
N PRO A 208 3.06 2.89 9.00
CA PRO A 208 3.85 3.15 10.21
C PRO A 208 3.56 2.16 11.33
N GLU A 209 2.30 1.80 11.55
CA GLU A 209 1.90 0.86 12.62
C GLU A 209 2.58 -0.52 12.50
N LEU A 210 2.88 -0.95 11.26
CA LEU A 210 3.54 -2.23 11.01
C LEU A 210 5.06 -2.15 11.18
N LEU A 211 5.66 -0.96 11.10
CA LEU A 211 7.12 -0.76 11.05
C LEU A 211 7.70 -0.23 12.37
N GLU A 212 6.87 0.27 13.29
CA GLU A 212 7.32 0.90 14.55
C GLU A 212 8.07 -0.04 15.50
N SER A 213 7.87 -1.34 15.39
CA SER A 213 8.42 -2.33 16.33
C SER A 213 9.87 -2.74 16.05
N ASP A 214 10.45 -2.35 14.91
CA ASP A 214 11.77 -2.82 14.48
C ASP A 214 12.61 -1.66 13.92
N ASN A 215 13.80 -1.46 14.50
CA ASN A 215 14.75 -0.41 14.10
C ASN A 215 15.41 -0.67 12.72
N CYS A 216 15.25 -1.86 12.14
CA CYS A 216 15.74 -2.16 10.79
C CYS A 216 14.85 -1.56 9.69
N ASN A 217 13.63 -1.13 10.04
CA ASN A 217 12.71 -0.49 9.11
C ASN A 217 12.91 1.02 9.09
N LEU A 218 12.65 1.63 7.93
CA LEU A 218 12.69 3.10 7.79
C LEU A 218 11.39 3.62 7.19
N LEU A 219 11.05 4.86 7.59
CA LEU A 219 9.93 5.60 7.02
C LEU A 219 10.43 6.82 6.24
N PHE A 220 9.72 7.19 5.18
CA PHE A 220 9.94 8.43 4.43
C PHE A 220 8.63 9.16 4.16
N THR A 221 8.68 10.48 4.02
CA THR A 221 7.52 11.33 3.76
C THR A 221 7.51 11.89 2.33
N GLN A 222 8.69 12.22 1.81
CA GLN A 222 8.87 12.87 0.51
C GLN A 222 9.64 11.97 -0.46
N ASP A 223 9.29 12.02 -1.75
CA ASP A 223 9.93 11.21 -2.79
C ASP A 223 11.44 11.49 -2.92
N GLU A 224 11.86 12.72 -2.61
CA GLU A 224 13.25 13.19 -2.65
C GLU A 224 14.14 12.49 -1.63
N GLU A 225 13.58 11.91 -0.57
CA GLU A 225 14.31 11.17 0.46
C GLU A 225 14.71 9.76 -0.03
N LEU A 226 14.00 9.20 -1.02
CA LEU A 226 14.19 7.82 -1.47
C LEU A 226 15.64 7.47 -1.84
N PRO A 227 16.39 8.26 -2.65
CA PRO A 227 17.75 7.88 -3.02
C PRO A 227 18.68 7.74 -1.81
N ALA A 228 18.61 8.68 -0.87
CA ALA A 228 19.44 8.67 0.33
C ALA A 228 19.08 7.51 1.27
N LEU A 229 17.78 7.28 1.49
CA LEU A 229 17.29 6.20 2.35
C LEU A 229 17.53 4.82 1.76
N ILE A 230 17.37 4.64 0.44
CA ILE A 230 17.73 3.39 -0.25
C ILE A 230 19.22 3.09 -0.03
N THR A 231 20.09 4.09 -0.17
CA THR A 231 21.53 3.91 0.08
C THR A 231 21.79 3.51 1.53
N LYS A 232 21.17 4.21 2.49
CA LYS A 232 21.29 3.93 3.93
C LYS A 232 20.83 2.51 4.31
N MET A 233 19.84 1.96 3.62
CA MET A 233 19.35 0.58 3.87
C MET A 233 20.35 -0.50 3.45
N PHE A 234 21.41 -0.15 2.68
CA PHE A 234 22.49 -1.06 2.30
C PHE A 234 23.73 -0.96 3.19
N ASP A 235 23.81 0.06 4.04
CA ASP A 235 24.90 0.32 4.99
C ASP A 235 24.63 -0.38 6.33
#